data_0303beefc6b5d7d96543a0ad8c5c2399
#
_entry.id   0303beefc6b5d7d96543a0ad8c5c2399
#
_cell.length_a   1.000
_cell.length_b   1.000
_cell.length_c   1.000
_cell.angle_alpha   90.00
_cell.angle_beta   90.00
_cell.angle_gamma   90.00
#
_symmetry.space_group_name_H-M   'P 1'
#
loop_
_entity.id
_entity.type
_entity.pdbx_description
1 polymer ?
#
loop_
_entity_poly.entity_id
_entity_poly.type
_entity_poly.pdbx_seq_one_letter_code
_entity_poly.pdbx_strand_id
1 'polypeptide(L)'
;MILPTVTFMTTDSLRAVPRHYREASLAMGATRWQTIWRVTLKAARSGIFTAVVFGMARAFGEALAIQMVVGNSAVVPTSLTTPAATLTSVLTMGIGNTVMGTVDNNVLWSLALVLLLMSLAFNSVIKLITKERGKKNYAR
;
A
#
# COMPACT_ATOMS: atom_id res chain seq x y z
N MET A 1 -6.22 -8.16 -2.58
CA MET A 1 -7.24 -7.09 -2.37
C MET A 1 -6.75 -5.66 -2.59
N ILE A 2 -5.46 -5.43 -2.85
CA ILE A 2 -4.89 -4.09 -3.13
C ILE A 2 -5.41 -3.52 -4.45
N LEU A 3 -5.53 -4.36 -5.47
CA LEU A 3 -5.83 -3.98 -6.84
C LEU A 3 -7.12 -3.16 -6.99
N PRO A 4 -8.27 -3.54 -6.39
CA PRO A 4 -9.48 -2.73 -6.48
C PRO A 4 -9.30 -1.33 -5.86
N THR A 5 -8.62 -1.24 -4.73
CA THR A 5 -8.39 0.04 -4.02
C THR A 5 -7.50 0.98 -4.83
N VAL A 6 -6.39 0.48 -5.37
CA VAL A 6 -5.49 1.26 -6.22
C VAL A 6 -6.18 1.70 -7.49
N THR A 7 -6.94 0.81 -8.14
CA THR A 7 -7.68 1.14 -9.37
C THR A 7 -8.72 2.21 -9.13
N PHE A 8 -9.51 2.09 -8.05
CA PHE A 8 -10.53 3.07 -7.71
C PHE A 8 -9.92 4.46 -7.46
N MET A 9 -8.92 4.55 -6.59
CA MET A 9 -8.27 5.83 -6.26
C MET A 9 -7.51 6.44 -7.44
N THR A 10 -6.91 5.60 -8.29
CA THR A 10 -6.24 6.06 -9.52
C THR A 10 -7.26 6.63 -10.51
N THR A 11 -8.38 5.95 -10.69
CA THR A 11 -9.47 6.42 -11.57
C THR A 11 -10.03 7.75 -11.07
N ASP A 12 -10.24 7.87 -9.77
CA ASP A 12 -10.72 9.11 -9.16
C ASP A 12 -9.72 10.26 -9.35
N SER A 13 -8.44 10.01 -9.16
CA SER A 13 -7.36 10.97 -9.42
C SER A 13 -7.30 11.42 -10.88
N LEU A 14 -7.55 10.52 -11.83
CA LEU A 14 -7.61 10.85 -13.25
C LEU A 14 -8.86 11.67 -13.59
N ARG A 15 -10.00 11.40 -12.96
CA ARG A 15 -11.24 12.16 -13.13
C ARG A 15 -11.16 13.57 -12.53
N ALA A 16 -10.41 13.72 -11.44
CA ALA A 16 -10.19 15.00 -10.78
C ALA A 16 -9.39 16.01 -11.62
N VAL A 17 -8.74 15.60 -12.71
CA VAL A 17 -8.04 16.51 -13.62
C VAL A 17 -9.04 17.42 -14.33
N PRO A 18 -8.94 18.76 -14.17
CA PRO A 18 -9.86 19.71 -14.75
C PRO A 18 -9.97 19.58 -16.27
N ARG A 19 -11.17 19.72 -16.81
CA ARG A 19 -11.45 19.54 -18.25
C ARG A 19 -10.69 20.52 -19.13
N HIS A 20 -10.47 21.75 -18.66
CA HIS A 20 -9.77 22.77 -19.43
C HIS A 20 -8.34 22.36 -19.83
N TYR A 21 -7.64 21.55 -19.05
CA TYR A 21 -6.32 21.01 -19.47
C TYR A 21 -6.40 20.10 -20.68
N ARG A 22 -7.47 19.30 -20.78
CA ARG A 22 -7.70 18.41 -21.92
C ARG A 22 -8.13 19.19 -23.16
N GLU A 23 -9.02 20.15 -22.98
CA GLU A 23 -9.53 21.02 -24.05
C GLU A 23 -8.42 21.89 -24.63
N ALA A 24 -7.60 22.50 -23.79
CA ALA A 24 -6.43 23.28 -24.23
C ALA A 24 -5.44 22.44 -25.03
N SER A 25 -5.18 21.19 -24.60
CA SER A 25 -4.30 20.29 -25.34
C SER A 25 -4.86 19.92 -26.72
N LEU A 26 -6.15 19.66 -26.80
CA LEU A 26 -6.83 19.34 -28.06
C LEU A 26 -6.87 20.56 -28.98
N ALA A 27 -7.10 21.76 -28.44
CA ALA A 27 -7.07 23.02 -29.20
C ALA A 27 -5.70 23.31 -29.82
N MET A 28 -4.61 22.85 -29.18
CA MET A 28 -3.25 22.92 -29.73
C MET A 28 -2.96 21.84 -30.79
N GLY A 29 -3.97 21.07 -31.22
CA GLY A 29 -3.82 20.06 -32.25
C GLY A 29 -3.29 18.69 -31.78
N ALA A 30 -3.20 18.48 -30.46
CA ALA A 30 -2.77 17.18 -29.92
C ALA A 30 -3.85 16.11 -30.13
N THR A 31 -3.43 14.88 -30.41
CA THR A 31 -4.35 13.74 -30.48
C THR A 31 -4.85 13.37 -29.07
N ARG A 32 -6.00 12.66 -28.99
CA ARG A 32 -6.55 12.17 -27.72
C ARG A 32 -5.54 11.33 -26.95
N TRP A 33 -4.75 10.51 -27.63
CA TRP A 33 -3.72 9.67 -27.02
C TRP A 33 -2.57 10.51 -26.44
N GLN A 34 -2.11 11.50 -27.17
CA GLN A 34 -1.09 12.45 -26.69
C GLN A 34 -1.59 13.26 -25.48
N THR A 35 -2.84 13.69 -25.47
CA THR A 35 -3.47 14.39 -24.34
C THR A 35 -3.52 13.52 -23.09
N ILE A 36 -3.87 12.22 -23.22
CA ILE A 36 -3.87 11.29 -22.10
C ILE A 36 -2.46 11.14 -21.52
N TRP A 37 -1.48 10.81 -22.33
CA TRP A 37 -0.13 10.50 -21.87
C TRP A 37 0.66 11.73 -21.40
N ARG A 38 0.57 12.83 -22.11
CA ARG A 38 1.40 14.03 -21.84
C ARG A 38 0.76 15.03 -20.88
N VAL A 39 -0.56 15.07 -20.82
CA VAL A 39 -1.29 16.06 -20.01
C VAL A 39 -1.99 15.37 -18.84
N THR A 40 -2.96 14.49 -19.09
CA THR A 40 -3.81 13.93 -18.06
C THR A 40 -3.01 13.08 -17.05
N LEU A 41 -2.16 12.17 -17.53
CA LEU A 41 -1.37 11.30 -16.68
C LEU A 41 -0.32 12.09 -15.86
N LYS A 42 0.28 13.12 -16.48
CA LYS A 42 1.23 13.99 -15.77
C LYS A 42 0.54 14.86 -14.71
N ALA A 43 -0.66 15.37 -14.99
CA ALA A 43 -1.44 16.13 -14.01
C ALA A 43 -1.90 15.26 -12.85
N ALA A 44 -2.36 14.03 -13.11
CA ALA A 44 -2.81 13.06 -12.10
C ALA A 44 -1.68 12.36 -11.34
N ARG A 45 -0.40 12.55 -11.71
CA ARG A 45 0.74 11.78 -11.17
C ARG A 45 0.80 11.77 -9.65
N SER A 46 0.51 12.89 -8.99
CA SER A 46 0.50 12.99 -7.53
C SER A 46 -0.58 12.11 -6.91
N GLY A 47 -1.79 12.14 -7.47
CA GLY A 47 -2.91 11.32 -7.01
C GLY A 47 -2.68 9.82 -7.25
N ILE A 48 -2.13 9.45 -8.40
CA ILE A 48 -1.77 8.05 -8.71
C ILE A 48 -0.73 7.53 -7.70
N PHE A 49 0.29 8.33 -7.39
CA PHE A 49 1.29 7.96 -6.41
C PHE A 49 0.66 7.76 -5.02
N THR A 50 -0.24 8.65 -4.61
CA THR A 50 -0.99 8.53 -3.36
C THR A 50 -1.85 7.27 -3.34
N ALA A 51 -2.49 6.92 -4.46
CA ALA A 51 -3.27 5.69 -4.59
C ALA A 51 -2.43 4.43 -4.39
N VAL A 52 -1.23 4.37 -4.98
CA VAL A 52 -0.30 3.25 -4.81
C VAL A 52 0.14 3.14 -3.34
N VAL A 53 0.54 4.26 -2.73
CA VAL A 53 0.94 4.32 -1.32
C VAL A 53 -0.17 3.83 -0.39
N PHE A 54 -1.40 4.28 -0.63
CA PHE A 54 -2.56 3.85 0.15
C PHE A 54 -2.85 2.36 -0.03
N GLY A 55 -2.73 1.85 -1.26
CA GLY A 55 -2.84 0.43 -1.56
C GLY A 55 -1.78 -0.40 -0.82
N MET A 56 -0.53 0.07 -0.77
CA MET A 56 0.55 -0.59 -0.02
C MET A 56 0.27 -0.59 1.49
N ALA A 57 -0.16 0.54 2.06
CA ALA A 57 -0.53 0.62 3.48
C ALA A 57 -1.64 -0.38 3.85
N ARG A 58 -2.62 -0.56 2.97
CA ARG A 58 -3.68 -1.56 3.14
C ARG A 58 -3.13 -3.00 3.08
N ALA A 59 -2.16 -3.28 2.20
CA ALA A 59 -1.52 -4.60 2.07
C ALA A 59 -0.86 -5.05 3.36
N PHE A 60 -0.21 -4.14 4.07
CA PHE A 60 0.44 -4.45 5.35
C PHE A 60 -0.55 -4.80 6.47
N GLY A 61 -1.80 -4.34 6.37
CA GLY A 61 -2.87 -4.68 7.32
C GLY A 61 -3.64 -5.96 7.00
N GLU A 62 -3.35 -6.62 5.89
CA GLU A 62 -4.13 -7.77 5.40
C GLU A 62 -3.64 -9.10 6.02
N ALA A 63 -3.66 -9.20 7.36
CA ALA A 63 -3.18 -10.36 8.09
C ALA A 63 -4.06 -11.59 7.90
N LEU A 64 -5.39 -11.44 7.95
CA LEU A 64 -6.34 -12.57 7.95
C LEU A 64 -6.37 -13.33 6.63
N ALA A 65 -6.36 -12.65 5.50
CA ALA A 65 -6.39 -13.31 4.20
C ALA A 65 -5.11 -14.13 3.95
N ILE A 66 -3.96 -13.60 4.37
CA ILE A 66 -2.68 -14.30 4.26
C ILE A 66 -2.65 -15.53 5.18
N GLN A 67 -3.15 -15.39 6.41
CA GLN A 67 -3.23 -16.48 7.39
C GLN A 67 -4.04 -17.68 6.86
N MET A 68 -5.12 -17.42 6.12
CA MET A 68 -5.97 -18.49 5.57
C MET A 68 -5.30 -19.26 4.42
N VAL A 69 -4.33 -18.67 3.73
CA VAL A 69 -3.75 -19.24 2.49
C VAL A 69 -2.34 -19.78 2.70
N VAL A 70 -1.58 -19.21 3.63
CA VAL A 70 -0.13 -19.50 3.81
C VAL A 70 0.15 -20.85 4.46
N GLY A 71 -0.83 -21.46 5.14
CA GLY A 71 -0.68 -22.77 5.76
C GLY A 71 -0.03 -22.80 7.14
N ASN A 72 0.39 -21.65 7.68
CA ASN A 72 0.83 -21.41 9.08
C ASN A 72 1.87 -22.40 9.64
N SER A 73 2.77 -22.93 8.80
CA SER A 73 3.83 -23.82 9.22
C SER A 73 5.09 -23.04 9.60
N ALA A 74 5.66 -23.31 10.76
CA ALA A 74 6.89 -22.67 11.26
C ALA A 74 8.17 -23.27 10.62
N VAL A 75 8.11 -23.65 9.35
CA VAL A 75 9.23 -24.21 8.58
C VAL A 75 9.68 -23.19 7.52
N VAL A 76 10.98 -23.11 7.28
CA VAL A 76 11.51 -22.27 6.21
C VAL A 76 11.11 -22.88 4.86
N PRO A 77 10.36 -22.16 4.01
CA PRO A 77 9.89 -22.70 2.75
C PRO A 77 11.06 -22.93 1.79
N THR A 78 11.18 -24.14 1.29
CA THR A 78 12.17 -24.52 0.28
C THR A 78 11.62 -24.51 -1.16
N SER A 79 10.29 -24.39 -1.30
CA SER A 79 9.58 -24.40 -2.57
C SER A 79 8.37 -23.46 -2.50
N LEU A 80 7.86 -23.00 -3.64
CA LEU A 80 6.69 -22.11 -3.74
C LEU A 80 5.38 -22.73 -3.23
N THR A 81 5.33 -24.05 -3.11
CA THR A 81 4.16 -24.79 -2.63
C THR A 81 4.28 -25.23 -1.17
N THR A 82 5.40 -24.93 -0.51
CA THR A 82 5.61 -25.30 0.90
C THR A 82 4.85 -24.31 1.79
N PRO A 83 4.07 -24.79 2.77
CA PRO A 83 3.41 -23.91 3.72
C PRO A 83 4.45 -23.13 4.53
N ALA A 84 4.15 -21.84 4.79
CA ALA A 84 5.02 -20.93 5.52
C ALA A 84 4.23 -20.22 6.62
N ALA A 85 4.91 -19.55 7.53
CA ALA A 85 4.30 -18.67 8.50
C ALA A 85 4.75 -17.22 8.24
N THR A 86 3.83 -16.28 8.39
CA THR A 86 4.15 -14.86 8.43
C THR A 86 4.15 -14.35 9.87
N LEU A 87 4.88 -13.29 10.14
CA LEU A 87 4.91 -12.64 11.46
C LEU A 87 3.50 -12.31 11.97
N THR A 88 2.62 -11.85 11.08
CA THR A 88 1.23 -11.53 11.39
C THR A 88 0.39 -12.78 11.69
N SER A 89 0.61 -13.89 10.97
CA SER A 89 -0.13 -15.14 11.22
C SER A 89 0.26 -15.79 12.53
N VAL A 90 1.57 -15.80 12.85
CA VAL A 90 2.07 -16.32 14.14
C VAL A 90 1.50 -15.51 15.31
N LEU A 91 1.47 -14.18 15.19
CA LEU A 91 0.91 -13.30 16.21
C LEU A 91 -0.59 -13.55 16.41
N THR A 92 -1.36 -13.61 15.34
CA THR A 92 -2.82 -13.76 15.40
C THR A 92 -3.22 -15.10 15.99
N MET A 93 -2.52 -16.18 15.64
CA MET A 93 -2.77 -17.52 16.21
C MET A 93 -2.24 -17.65 17.64
N GLY A 94 -1.06 -17.09 17.92
CA GLY A 94 -0.39 -17.24 19.21
C GLY A 94 -1.12 -16.52 20.34
N ILE A 95 -1.60 -15.28 20.12
CA ILE A 95 -2.30 -14.48 21.16
C ILE A 95 -3.53 -15.20 21.71
N GLY A 96 -4.29 -15.90 20.86
CA GLY A 96 -5.48 -16.63 21.27
C GLY A 96 -5.21 -17.93 22.03
N ASN A 97 -3.99 -18.50 21.92
CA ASN A 97 -3.64 -19.81 22.42
C ASN A 97 -2.63 -19.81 23.57
N THR A 98 -2.14 -18.64 23.98
CA THR A 98 -1.15 -18.52 25.07
C THR A 98 -1.77 -17.88 26.32
N VAL A 99 -1.36 -18.37 27.49
CA VAL A 99 -1.80 -17.83 28.79
C VAL A 99 -0.96 -16.60 29.13
N MET A 100 -1.61 -15.55 29.64
CA MET A 100 -0.92 -14.33 30.10
C MET A 100 0.13 -14.65 31.16
N GLY A 101 1.32 -14.07 31.02
CA GLY A 101 2.45 -14.25 31.96
C GLY A 101 3.38 -15.40 31.62
N THR A 102 3.12 -16.19 30.58
CA THR A 102 4.07 -17.18 30.08
C THR A 102 5.15 -16.55 29.20
N VAL A 103 6.30 -17.22 29.10
CA VAL A 103 7.41 -16.76 28.23
C VAL A 103 6.95 -16.63 26.79
N ASP A 104 6.15 -17.58 26.30
CA ASP A 104 5.60 -17.56 24.95
C ASP A 104 4.71 -16.32 24.69
N ASN A 105 3.88 -15.96 25.67
CA ASN A 105 3.05 -14.76 25.57
C ASN A 105 3.91 -13.49 25.50
N ASN A 106 4.97 -13.38 26.31
CA ASN A 106 5.88 -12.24 26.30
C ASN A 106 6.64 -12.11 24.97
N VAL A 107 7.01 -13.23 24.35
CA VAL A 107 7.61 -13.27 23.01
C VAL A 107 6.62 -12.73 21.96
N LEU A 108 5.35 -13.14 22.01
CA LEU A 108 4.33 -12.64 21.10
C LEU A 108 4.11 -11.12 21.23
N TRP A 109 4.10 -10.60 22.45
CA TRP A 109 4.01 -9.15 22.69
C TRP A 109 5.22 -8.37 22.15
N SER A 110 6.44 -8.92 22.29
CA SER A 110 7.63 -8.31 21.69
C SER A 110 7.56 -8.31 20.17
N LEU A 111 7.04 -9.36 19.58
CA LEU A 111 6.82 -9.52 18.14
C LEU A 111 5.77 -8.51 17.62
N ALA A 112 4.70 -8.29 18.39
CA ALA A 112 3.70 -7.28 18.11
C ALA A 112 4.30 -5.86 18.11
N LEU A 113 5.19 -5.57 19.06
CA LEU A 113 5.87 -4.28 19.15
C LEU A 113 6.79 -4.05 17.96
N VAL A 114 7.53 -5.07 17.52
CA VAL A 114 8.38 -4.99 16.31
C VAL A 114 7.53 -4.71 15.07
N LEU A 115 6.41 -5.40 14.90
CA LEU A 115 5.48 -5.16 13.78
C LEU A 115 4.91 -3.74 13.80
N LEU A 116 4.57 -3.23 14.99
CA LEU A 116 4.05 -1.87 15.14
C LEU A 116 5.10 -0.84 14.76
N LEU A 117 6.34 -0.99 15.24
CA LEU A 117 7.44 -0.09 14.89
C LEU A 117 7.76 -0.13 13.40
N MET A 118 7.77 -1.31 12.79
CA MET A 118 8.01 -1.49 11.36
C MET A 118 6.90 -0.83 10.53
N SER A 119 5.64 -0.99 10.93
CA SER A 119 4.49 -0.34 10.29
C SER A 119 4.54 1.18 10.40
N LEU A 120 4.87 1.71 11.59
CA LEU A 120 5.05 3.15 11.80
C LEU A 120 6.19 3.72 10.97
N ALA A 121 7.34 3.04 10.92
CA ALA A 121 8.48 3.44 10.10
C ALA A 121 8.09 3.51 8.62
N PHE A 122 7.41 2.48 8.12
CA PHE A 122 6.96 2.42 6.73
C PHE A 122 5.98 3.54 6.39
N ASN A 123 4.96 3.75 7.23
CA ASN A 123 4.00 4.84 7.07
C ASN A 123 4.65 6.23 7.14
N SER A 124 5.65 6.40 7.99
CA SER A 124 6.39 7.66 8.10
C SER A 124 7.22 7.95 6.85
N VAL A 125 7.92 6.95 6.34
CA VAL A 125 8.69 7.06 5.08
C VAL A 125 7.77 7.42 3.91
N ILE A 126 6.63 6.76 3.81
CA ILE A 126 5.62 7.05 2.77
C ILE A 126 5.12 8.50 2.87
N LYS A 127 4.77 8.96 4.08
CA LYS A 127 4.33 10.35 4.31
C LYS A 127 5.40 11.37 3.93
N LEU A 128 6.66 11.12 4.27
CA LEU A 128 7.77 12.01 3.92
C LEU A 128 7.93 12.13 2.41
N ILE A 129 7.95 11.01 1.69
CA ILE A 129 8.07 11.00 0.22
C ILE A 129 6.89 11.71 -0.44
N THR A 130 5.67 11.53 0.08
CA THR A 130 4.47 12.18 -0.47
C THR A 130 4.45 13.67 -0.20
N LYS A 131 4.88 14.11 1.00
CA LYS A 131 4.93 15.53 1.39
C LYS A 131 5.93 16.34 0.56
N GLU A 132 7.12 15.81 0.30
CA GLU A 132 8.12 16.49 -0.52
C GLU A 132 7.66 16.69 -1.97
N ARG A 133 6.93 15.74 -2.52
CA ARG A 133 6.40 15.84 -3.89
C ARG A 133 5.22 16.80 -4.01
N GLY A 134 4.39 16.93 -2.97
CA GLY A 134 3.30 17.92 -2.92
C GLY A 134 3.81 19.35 -2.96
N LYS A 135 4.84 19.69 -2.19
CA LYS A 135 5.43 21.04 -2.16
C LYS A 135 6.02 21.49 -3.50
N LYS A 136 6.61 20.59 -4.28
CA LYS A 136 7.20 20.92 -5.59
C LYS A 136 6.18 21.24 -6.69
N ASN A 137 4.92 20.82 -6.53
CA ASN A 137 3.88 21.08 -7.52
C ASN A 137 3.13 22.41 -7.30
N TYR A 138 3.20 23.01 -6.11
CA TYR A 138 2.60 24.32 -5.81
C TYR A 138 3.57 25.49 -6.00
N ALA A 139 4.84 25.23 -6.27
CA ALA A 139 5.89 26.25 -6.46
C ALA A 139 6.26 26.47 -7.93
N ARG A 140 5.44 26.02 -8.85
CA ARG A 140 5.48 26.29 -10.30
C ARG A 140 4.09 26.69 -10.76
#